data_abdc4f4310def9c450e6772269d62543
#
_entry.id   abdc4f4310def9c450e6772269d62543
#
_cell.length_a   1.000
_cell.length_b   1.000
_cell.length_c   1.000
_cell.angle_alpha   90.00
_cell.angle_beta   90.00
_cell.angle_gamma   90.00
#
_symmetry.space_group_name_H-M   'P 1'
#
loop_
_entity.id
_entity.type
_entity.pdbx_description
1 polymer ?
#
loop_
_entity_poly.entity_id
_entity_poly.type
_entity_poly.pdbx_seq_one_letter_code
_entity_poly.pdbx_strand_id
1 'polypeptide(L)'
;MRKMTVVVLLLLISPAIIGTSAAEDDVITTSKISEVTTFDDVLIECFVSITTDDCETSSMDSVVLNWWAWSDETNSNWPDDDAKARAGELFANLTTDNAQMITNEEFSTQQADDNRNEIKEILPVVSLVGELNIYQELGGHRIDMPIEMTPLVNLSDSTIMYIYLSKEYSIDDHNRRLTNLVYEMKPEFGFSNQANNSTQTTWSLSESHLTAAGVDFADSPYGWSVTFALFGSLEGNGTNQLLYLNQVELATQPENVQLNEFMMPIFAIVFGIIVISTILGNMYREEHGMPIITGYWHRDKANCLVVELTTKNRRMEIKSLEVDGPWKLSSRFKSRFIEANKSTKIELKFKQPETAECRIHIRLEVDELGVWTQFLAIASNVNE
;
A
#
# COMPACT_ATOMS: atom_id res chain seq x y z
N MET A 1 37.55 -7.81 7.09
CA MET A 1 36.28 -8.52 7.20
C MET A 1 35.56 -8.35 8.56
N ARG A 2 36.21 -8.41 9.72
CA ARG A 2 35.51 -8.29 11.04
C ARG A 2 34.85 -6.92 11.33
N LYS A 3 35.34 -5.81 10.81
CA LYS A 3 34.78 -4.46 11.07
C LYS A 3 33.52 -4.14 10.24
N MET A 4 33.37 -4.74 9.07
CA MET A 4 32.20 -4.53 8.22
C MET A 4 30.96 -5.31 8.67
N THR A 5 31.15 -6.47 9.29
CA THR A 5 30.07 -7.31 9.84
C THR A 5 29.40 -6.64 11.05
N VAL A 6 30.12 -5.85 11.83
CA VAL A 6 29.59 -5.14 13.01
C VAL A 6 28.69 -3.95 12.59
N VAL A 7 29.02 -3.25 11.52
CA VAL A 7 28.22 -2.11 11.02
C VAL A 7 26.89 -2.59 10.43
N VAL A 8 26.87 -3.70 9.71
CA VAL A 8 25.65 -4.30 9.16
C VAL A 8 24.75 -4.86 10.28
N LEU A 9 25.33 -5.42 11.35
CA LEU A 9 24.56 -5.92 12.48
C LEU A 9 23.93 -4.78 13.31
N LEU A 10 24.62 -3.64 13.45
CA LEU A 10 24.10 -2.45 14.14
C LEU A 10 22.94 -1.77 13.38
N LEU A 11 22.92 -1.83 12.06
CA LEU A 11 21.82 -1.33 11.23
C LEU A 11 20.58 -2.23 11.26
N LEU A 12 20.72 -3.52 11.58
CA LEU A 12 19.61 -4.46 11.71
C LEU A 12 18.94 -4.46 13.10
N ILE A 13 19.58 -3.89 14.10
CA ILE A 13 19.08 -3.85 15.49
C ILE A 13 18.39 -2.50 15.81
N SER A 14 18.51 -1.49 14.94
CA SER A 14 17.93 -0.14 15.15
C SER A 14 16.41 -0.01 15.14
N PRO A 15 15.59 -0.89 14.53
CA PRO A 15 14.14 -0.69 14.54
C PRO A 15 13.42 -1.25 15.79
N ALA A 16 14.12 -1.82 16.75
CA ALA A 16 13.49 -2.49 17.90
C ALA A 16 13.26 -1.61 19.15
N ILE A 17 13.49 -0.30 19.04
CA ILE A 17 13.19 0.65 20.11
C ILE A 17 12.22 1.71 19.55
N ILE A 18 10.99 1.31 19.27
CA ILE A 18 9.86 2.22 19.14
C ILE A 18 8.94 1.93 20.31
N GLY A 19 8.75 2.98 21.09
CA GLY A 19 8.16 2.99 22.40
C GLY A 19 6.76 2.39 22.48
N THR A 20 6.49 1.77 23.57
CA THR A 20 5.17 1.60 24.14
C THR A 20 4.63 2.99 24.49
N SER A 21 3.94 3.63 23.56
CA SER A 21 3.06 4.73 23.88
C SER A 21 1.81 4.15 24.56
N ALA A 22 1.32 4.86 25.57
CA ALA A 22 0.05 4.57 26.22
C ALA A 22 -1.03 4.38 25.16
N ALA A 23 -1.98 3.48 25.40
CA ALA A 23 -3.11 3.23 24.52
C ALA A 23 -3.88 4.54 24.29
N GLU A 24 -3.54 5.28 23.25
CA GLU A 24 -4.50 6.06 22.50
C GLU A 24 -5.39 5.03 21.80
N ASP A 25 -6.70 5.24 21.84
CA ASP A 25 -7.66 4.42 21.10
C ASP A 25 -7.17 4.36 19.64
N ASP A 26 -6.60 3.23 19.23
CA ASP A 26 -6.01 3.13 17.90
C ASP A 26 -7.13 3.12 16.86
N VAL A 27 -7.17 4.16 16.05
CA VAL A 27 -8.02 4.20 14.86
C VAL A 27 -7.58 3.10 13.92
N ILE A 28 -8.49 2.13 13.68
CA ILE A 28 -8.20 1.04 12.74
C ILE A 28 -8.22 1.57 11.31
N THR A 29 -9.28 2.31 10.98
CA THR A 29 -9.51 2.86 9.64
C THR A 29 -10.28 4.16 9.69
N THR A 30 -10.15 4.94 8.62
CA THR A 30 -10.89 6.18 8.42
C THR A 30 -11.48 6.19 7.01
N SER A 31 -12.79 6.43 6.91
CA SER A 31 -13.49 6.71 5.65
C SER A 31 -13.92 8.18 5.63
N LYS A 32 -13.87 8.82 4.46
CA LYS A 32 -14.26 10.24 4.34
C LYS A 32 -15.72 10.38 3.93
N ILE A 33 -16.42 11.27 4.59
CA ILE A 33 -17.75 11.74 4.17
C ILE A 33 -17.51 12.87 3.17
N SER A 34 -17.78 12.60 1.89
CA SER A 34 -17.64 13.59 0.83
C SER A 34 -18.86 14.49 0.76
N GLU A 35 -18.67 15.74 0.41
CA GLU A 35 -19.76 16.67 0.13
C GLU A 35 -20.59 16.19 -1.07
N VAL A 36 -21.90 16.12 -0.89
CA VAL A 36 -22.86 15.79 -1.93
C VAL A 36 -23.34 17.09 -2.58
N THR A 37 -23.13 17.23 -3.86
CA THR A 37 -23.54 18.43 -4.61
C THR A 37 -24.96 18.31 -5.17
N THR A 38 -25.36 17.10 -5.55
CA THR A 38 -26.73 16.74 -5.97
C THR A 38 -26.96 15.28 -5.62
N PHE A 39 -28.18 14.90 -5.33
CA PHE A 39 -28.56 13.50 -5.24
C PHE A 39 -29.87 13.29 -6.03
N ASP A 40 -29.89 12.26 -6.82
CA ASP A 40 -31.03 11.72 -7.56
C ASP A 40 -31.45 10.36 -7.01
N ASP A 41 -30.71 9.89 -6.01
CA ASP A 41 -30.95 8.62 -5.33
C ASP A 41 -32.26 8.66 -4.54
N VAL A 42 -32.95 7.55 -4.55
CA VAL A 42 -34.15 7.31 -3.77
C VAL A 42 -33.79 6.38 -2.61
N LEU A 43 -34.21 6.74 -1.40
CA LEU A 43 -34.10 5.83 -0.26
C LEU A 43 -35.31 4.88 -0.26
N ILE A 44 -35.03 3.59 -0.29
CA ILE A 44 -36.03 2.53 -0.20
C ILE A 44 -35.80 1.76 1.09
N GLU A 45 -36.75 1.84 2.00
CA GLU A 45 -36.77 1.04 3.22
C GLU A 45 -37.69 -0.15 3.02
N CYS A 46 -37.16 -1.36 3.11
CA CYS A 46 -37.89 -2.59 2.86
C CYS A 46 -37.95 -3.45 4.13
N PHE A 47 -39.12 -3.68 4.66
CA PHE A 47 -39.33 -4.49 5.86
C PHE A 47 -39.67 -5.92 5.49
N VAL A 48 -38.72 -6.82 5.72
CA VAL A 48 -38.77 -8.22 5.32
C VAL A 48 -39.15 -9.12 6.48
N SER A 49 -39.87 -10.17 6.21
CA SER A 49 -40.25 -11.20 7.19
C SER A 49 -39.88 -12.60 6.73
N ILE A 50 -40.10 -13.62 7.55
CA ILE A 50 -39.85 -15.04 7.23
C ILE A 50 -40.56 -15.51 5.95
N THR A 51 -41.70 -14.93 5.64
CA THR A 51 -42.60 -15.33 4.56
C THR A 51 -42.44 -14.48 3.31
N THR A 52 -41.60 -13.44 3.36
CA THR A 52 -41.47 -12.48 2.27
C THR A 52 -40.02 -12.47 1.77
N ASP A 53 -39.90 -12.51 0.46
CA ASP A 53 -38.61 -12.32 -0.19
C ASP A 53 -38.16 -10.85 -0.11
N ASP A 54 -36.91 -10.57 -0.46
CA ASP A 54 -36.38 -9.21 -0.59
C ASP A 54 -37.29 -8.35 -1.47
N CYS A 55 -37.35 -7.07 -1.18
CA CYS A 55 -37.98 -6.14 -2.10
C CYS A 55 -37.15 -6.08 -3.40
N GLU A 56 -37.65 -6.71 -4.44
CA GLU A 56 -37.03 -6.60 -5.76
C GLU A 56 -37.08 -5.14 -6.24
N THR A 57 -35.93 -4.51 -6.31
CA THR A 57 -35.81 -3.17 -6.85
C THR A 57 -35.06 -3.20 -8.15
N SER A 58 -35.73 -2.79 -9.21
CA SER A 58 -35.19 -2.86 -10.58
C SER A 58 -34.29 -1.68 -10.97
N SER A 59 -34.08 -0.68 -10.08
CA SER A 59 -33.32 0.51 -10.45
C SER A 59 -31.92 0.54 -9.85
N MET A 60 -30.96 0.97 -10.66
CA MET A 60 -29.55 1.10 -10.31
C MET A 60 -29.22 2.30 -9.42
N ASP A 61 -30.14 3.26 -9.27
CA ASP A 61 -29.88 4.56 -8.66
C ASP A 61 -30.61 4.75 -7.31
N SER A 62 -30.79 3.68 -6.51
CA SER A 62 -31.47 3.76 -5.23
C SER A 62 -30.64 3.17 -4.10
N VAL A 63 -30.62 3.84 -2.96
CA VAL A 63 -30.14 3.28 -1.71
C VAL A 63 -31.24 2.41 -1.12
N VAL A 64 -31.01 1.12 -1.05
CA VAL A 64 -31.97 0.16 -0.49
C VAL A 64 -31.48 -0.27 0.87
N LEU A 65 -32.33 -0.15 1.88
CA LEU A 65 -32.12 -0.63 3.23
C LEU A 65 -33.14 -1.70 3.56
N ASN A 66 -32.68 -2.93 3.79
CA ASN A 66 -33.53 -4.03 4.18
C ASN A 66 -33.54 -4.16 5.70
N TRP A 67 -34.75 -4.26 6.27
CA TRP A 67 -35.01 -4.38 7.69
C TRP A 67 -35.56 -5.76 8.01
N TRP A 68 -34.93 -6.46 8.97
CA TRP A 68 -35.48 -7.69 9.50
C TRP A 68 -36.43 -7.37 10.65
N ALA A 69 -37.70 -7.17 10.34
CA ALA A 69 -38.67 -6.65 11.31
C ALA A 69 -39.34 -7.75 12.14
N TRP A 70 -39.17 -9.00 11.82
CA TRP A 70 -39.88 -10.09 12.48
C TRP A 70 -39.02 -11.27 12.83
N SER A 71 -38.84 -11.48 14.11
CA SER A 71 -38.59 -12.79 14.60
C SER A 71 -39.32 -13.01 15.90
N ASP A 72 -40.45 -13.69 15.82
CA ASP A 72 -40.85 -14.60 16.90
C ASP A 72 -39.94 -15.86 16.87
N GLU A 73 -38.99 -15.94 15.96
CA GLU A 73 -37.97 -16.98 15.89
C GLU A 73 -36.90 -16.70 16.92
N THR A 74 -36.87 -17.56 17.94
CA THR A 74 -35.86 -17.52 19.02
C THR A 74 -34.41 -17.74 18.55
N ASN A 75 -34.16 -17.91 17.24
CA ASN A 75 -32.88 -18.32 16.68
C ASN A 75 -32.40 -17.46 15.49
N SER A 76 -32.97 -16.30 15.22
CA SER A 76 -32.40 -15.41 14.23
C SER A 76 -31.30 -14.55 14.89
N ASN A 77 -30.15 -14.53 14.28
CA ASN A 77 -29.04 -13.65 14.71
C ASN A 77 -29.05 -12.27 14.03
N TRP A 78 -30.08 -12.00 13.22
CA TRP A 78 -30.27 -10.67 12.66
C TRP A 78 -30.94 -9.73 13.66
N PRO A 79 -30.50 -8.46 13.77
CA PRO A 79 -31.12 -7.48 14.67
C PRO A 79 -32.53 -7.12 14.21
N ASP A 80 -33.44 -6.99 15.15
CA ASP A 80 -34.85 -6.72 14.87
C ASP A 80 -35.47 -5.57 15.70
N ASP A 81 -34.75 -5.09 16.71
CA ASP A 81 -35.22 -4.04 17.61
C ASP A 81 -35.36 -2.67 16.93
N ASP A 82 -34.32 -2.22 16.20
CA ASP A 82 -34.35 -1.01 15.39
C ASP A 82 -35.37 -1.11 14.26
N ALA A 83 -35.43 -2.28 13.60
CA ALA A 83 -36.42 -2.55 12.57
C ALA A 83 -37.85 -2.41 13.08
N LYS A 84 -38.15 -2.94 14.28
CA LYS A 84 -39.44 -2.79 14.94
C LYS A 84 -39.74 -1.36 15.35
N ALA A 85 -38.73 -0.65 15.87
CA ALA A 85 -38.86 0.76 16.23
C ALA A 85 -39.18 1.61 14.99
N ARG A 86 -38.39 1.48 13.94
CA ARG A 86 -38.56 2.20 12.66
C ARG A 86 -39.92 1.88 12.02
N ALA A 87 -40.26 0.62 11.98
CA ALA A 87 -41.57 0.19 11.50
C ALA A 87 -42.74 0.78 12.29
N GLY A 88 -42.59 0.89 13.61
CA GLY A 88 -43.59 1.52 14.48
C GLY A 88 -43.77 3.03 14.23
N GLU A 89 -42.70 3.72 13.78
CA GLU A 89 -42.76 5.12 13.38
C GLU A 89 -43.53 5.28 12.05
N LEU A 90 -43.32 4.37 11.13
CA LEU A 90 -43.77 4.49 9.73
C LEU A 90 -45.16 3.89 9.53
N PHE A 91 -45.55 2.87 10.28
CA PHE A 91 -46.78 2.12 10.06
C PHE A 91 -47.65 2.04 11.29
N ALA A 92 -48.90 2.43 11.16
CA ALA A 92 -49.88 2.28 12.26
C ALA A 92 -50.25 0.80 12.52
N ASN A 93 -50.21 -0.07 11.51
CA ASN A 93 -50.53 -1.50 11.61
C ASN A 93 -49.62 -2.29 10.64
N LEU A 94 -48.57 -2.84 11.16
CA LEU A 94 -47.69 -3.71 10.40
C LEU A 94 -48.27 -5.10 10.27
N THR A 95 -48.34 -5.63 9.04
CA THR A 95 -48.74 -6.98 8.79
C THR A 95 -47.52 -7.81 8.43
N THR A 96 -47.38 -8.99 9.03
CA THR A 96 -46.22 -9.90 8.84
C THR A 96 -46.26 -10.66 7.51
N ASP A 97 -47.29 -10.50 6.71
CA ASP A 97 -47.53 -11.38 5.57
C ASP A 97 -46.99 -10.84 4.23
N ASN A 98 -46.55 -9.59 4.17
CA ASN A 98 -46.01 -8.99 2.96
C ASN A 98 -44.87 -8.02 3.29
N ALA A 99 -43.81 -8.01 2.47
CA ALA A 99 -42.82 -6.98 2.53
C ALA A 99 -43.42 -5.61 2.28
N GLN A 100 -43.04 -4.62 3.08
CA GLN A 100 -43.54 -3.26 2.96
C GLN A 100 -42.39 -2.37 2.49
N MET A 101 -42.67 -1.55 1.52
CA MET A 101 -41.68 -0.67 0.90
C MET A 101 -42.08 0.78 1.10
N ILE A 102 -41.10 1.59 1.48
CA ILE A 102 -41.24 3.04 1.60
C ILE A 102 -40.25 3.69 0.68
N THR A 103 -40.64 4.71 -0.02
CA THR A 103 -39.76 5.50 -0.87
C THR A 103 -39.88 6.94 -0.37
N ASN A 104 -38.78 7.53 0.08
CA ASN A 104 -38.68 8.92 0.54
C ASN A 104 -39.82 9.31 1.57
N GLU A 105 -40.15 8.39 2.48
CA GLU A 105 -41.30 8.49 3.42
C GLU A 105 -42.69 8.46 2.78
N GLU A 106 -42.83 8.20 1.51
CA GLU A 106 -44.11 7.90 0.92
C GLU A 106 -44.42 6.41 1.01
N PHE A 107 -45.55 6.06 1.63
CA PHE A 107 -46.00 4.68 1.75
C PHE A 107 -46.40 4.13 0.39
N SER A 108 -45.71 3.10 -0.09
CA SER A 108 -46.07 2.38 -1.30
C SER A 108 -46.10 0.89 -1.04
N THR A 109 -47.28 0.28 -1.05
CA THR A 109 -47.45 -1.15 -1.17
C THR A 109 -47.16 -1.56 -2.62
N GLN A 110 -46.03 -2.25 -2.88
CA GLN A 110 -45.69 -2.92 -4.14
C GLN A 110 -45.66 -2.10 -5.45
N GLN A 111 -45.84 -0.79 -5.44
CA GLN A 111 -45.89 0.06 -6.65
C GLN A 111 -44.72 1.06 -6.78
N ALA A 112 -43.58 0.77 -6.22
CA ALA A 112 -42.43 1.68 -6.31
C ALA A 112 -41.93 1.89 -7.76
N ASP A 113 -42.21 0.97 -8.65
CA ASP A 113 -41.74 1.04 -10.03
C ASP A 113 -42.46 2.11 -10.88
N ASP A 114 -43.69 2.46 -10.56
CA ASP A 114 -44.46 3.40 -11.36
C ASP A 114 -44.12 4.87 -11.06
N ASN A 115 -43.64 5.19 -9.84
CA ASN A 115 -43.28 6.56 -9.43
C ASN A 115 -41.86 6.97 -9.81
N ARG A 116 -41.03 6.07 -10.29
CA ARG A 116 -39.62 6.29 -10.62
C ARG A 116 -39.36 7.11 -11.87
N ASN A 117 -40.36 7.29 -12.75
CA ASN A 117 -40.19 8.01 -14.02
C ASN A 117 -40.05 9.53 -13.85
N GLU A 118 -40.13 10.07 -12.64
CA GLU A 118 -40.00 11.50 -12.33
C GLU A 118 -38.94 11.80 -11.26
N ILE A 119 -37.81 11.09 -11.22
CA ILE A 119 -36.72 11.45 -10.33
C ILE A 119 -36.17 12.80 -10.78
N LYS A 120 -36.51 13.84 -10.03
CA LYS A 120 -35.91 15.16 -10.18
C LYS A 120 -34.60 15.17 -9.40
N GLU A 121 -33.57 15.65 -10.05
CA GLU A 121 -32.32 15.99 -9.37
C GLU A 121 -32.64 16.88 -8.16
N ILE A 122 -32.35 16.39 -6.96
CA ILE A 122 -32.62 17.07 -5.70
C ILE A 122 -31.34 17.77 -5.26
N LEU A 123 -31.43 19.07 -5.06
CA LEU A 123 -30.35 19.84 -4.48
C LEU A 123 -30.31 19.56 -2.97
N PRO A 124 -29.17 19.17 -2.40
CA PRO A 124 -29.05 18.97 -0.98
C PRO A 124 -29.34 20.29 -0.26
N VAL A 125 -30.11 20.19 0.82
CA VAL A 125 -30.44 21.35 1.65
C VAL A 125 -29.45 21.51 2.83
N VAL A 126 -28.54 20.59 2.96
CA VAL A 126 -27.43 20.62 3.93
C VAL A 126 -26.12 20.26 3.27
N SER A 127 -25.05 20.84 3.74
CA SER A 127 -23.68 20.34 3.51
C SER A 127 -23.27 19.52 4.72
N LEU A 128 -22.85 18.28 4.51
CA LEU A 128 -22.34 17.36 5.52
C LEU A 128 -20.95 16.90 5.11
N VAL A 129 -19.95 17.22 5.91
CA VAL A 129 -18.55 16.81 5.69
C VAL A 129 -17.96 16.25 6.97
N GLY A 130 -17.05 15.32 6.86
CA GLY A 130 -16.43 14.71 8.04
C GLY A 130 -15.73 13.41 7.72
N GLU A 131 -15.56 12.61 8.76
CA GLU A 131 -14.87 11.32 8.69
C GLU A 131 -15.62 10.27 9.50
N LEU A 132 -15.46 9.02 9.12
CA LEU A 132 -15.93 7.84 9.84
C LEU A 132 -14.68 7.11 10.36
N ASN A 133 -14.47 7.14 11.67
CA ASN A 133 -13.31 6.54 12.31
C ASN A 133 -13.74 5.29 13.07
N ILE A 134 -13.17 4.13 12.70
CA ILE A 134 -13.40 2.88 13.40
C ILE A 134 -12.29 2.67 14.41
N TYR A 135 -12.68 2.43 15.66
CA TYR A 135 -11.79 2.13 16.78
C TYR A 135 -11.97 0.70 17.24
N GLN A 136 -10.86 0.07 17.63
CA GLN A 136 -10.91 -1.21 18.34
C GLN A 136 -11.03 -0.95 19.83
N GLU A 137 -12.02 -1.53 20.47
CA GLU A 137 -12.20 -1.54 21.92
C GLU A 137 -12.06 -2.96 22.49
N LEU A 138 -12.05 -3.09 23.83
CA LEU A 138 -11.82 -4.37 24.49
C LEU A 138 -12.89 -5.43 24.19
N GLY A 139 -14.11 -5.01 23.89
CA GLY A 139 -15.25 -5.89 23.66
C GLY A 139 -15.75 -5.91 22.21
N GLY A 140 -15.22 -5.06 21.35
CA GLY A 140 -15.70 -4.94 19.98
C GLY A 140 -15.15 -3.72 19.26
N HIS A 141 -16.03 -3.02 18.55
CA HIS A 141 -15.66 -1.85 17.76
C HIS A 141 -16.57 -0.67 18.09
N ARG A 142 -16.06 0.54 17.89
CA ARG A 142 -16.81 1.81 17.96
C ARG A 142 -16.59 2.57 16.65
N ILE A 143 -17.63 3.24 16.18
CA ILE A 143 -17.53 4.18 15.05
C ILE A 143 -17.77 5.57 15.57
N ASP A 144 -16.79 6.46 15.44
CA ASP A 144 -16.96 7.89 15.69
C ASP A 144 -16.99 8.66 14.38
N MET A 145 -17.89 9.61 14.31
CA MET A 145 -18.17 10.42 13.14
C MET A 145 -18.00 11.90 13.50
N PRO A 146 -16.76 12.43 13.54
CA PRO A 146 -16.53 13.86 13.64
C PRO A 146 -17.01 14.53 12.34
N ILE A 147 -18.05 15.33 12.45
CA ILE A 147 -18.74 15.95 11.32
C ILE A 147 -18.92 17.45 11.51
N GLU A 148 -19.02 18.14 10.38
CA GLU A 148 -19.54 19.48 10.27
C GLU A 148 -20.77 19.45 9.36
N MET A 149 -21.91 19.87 9.92
CA MET A 149 -23.17 19.96 9.22
C MET A 149 -23.61 21.43 9.12
N THR A 150 -23.91 21.88 7.91
CA THR A 150 -24.35 23.26 7.63
C THR A 150 -25.64 23.24 6.84
N PRO A 151 -26.78 23.64 7.42
CA PRO A 151 -27.99 23.87 6.64
C PRO A 151 -27.80 24.97 5.62
N LEU A 152 -28.22 24.75 4.38
CA LEU A 152 -28.17 25.73 3.30
C LEU A 152 -29.44 26.56 3.22
N VAL A 153 -30.51 26.04 3.82
CA VAL A 153 -31.84 26.69 3.98
C VAL A 153 -32.34 26.49 5.39
N ASN A 154 -33.34 27.26 5.82
CA ASN A 154 -33.95 27.02 7.14
C ASN A 154 -34.78 25.74 7.12
N LEU A 155 -34.51 24.90 8.09
CA LEU A 155 -35.17 23.61 8.32
C LEU A 155 -36.21 23.74 9.44
N SER A 156 -37.17 22.84 9.47
CA SER A 156 -38.11 22.76 10.58
C SER A 156 -37.49 22.12 11.81
N ASP A 157 -38.04 22.38 12.97
CA ASP A 157 -37.60 21.76 14.26
C ASP A 157 -37.84 20.24 14.30
N SER A 158 -38.68 19.72 13.40
CA SER A 158 -38.94 18.27 13.28
C SER A 158 -37.95 17.53 12.39
N THR A 159 -36.91 18.21 11.90
CA THR A 159 -35.93 17.60 11.02
C THR A 159 -34.99 16.67 11.79
N ILE A 160 -34.83 15.47 11.29
CA ILE A 160 -34.06 14.38 11.93
C ILE A 160 -33.03 13.82 10.93
N MET A 161 -31.82 13.65 11.38
CA MET A 161 -30.81 12.87 10.65
C MET A 161 -30.85 11.43 11.15
N TYR A 162 -31.12 10.49 10.28
CA TYR A 162 -30.95 9.07 10.56
C TYR A 162 -29.62 8.59 10.04
N ILE A 163 -28.91 7.84 10.86
CA ILE A 163 -27.65 7.19 10.54
C ILE A 163 -27.91 5.69 10.58
N TYR A 164 -27.76 5.04 9.43
CA TYR A 164 -27.95 3.60 9.29
C TYR A 164 -26.62 2.93 9.06
N LEU A 165 -26.30 1.89 9.82
CA LEU A 165 -25.21 0.97 9.55
C LEU A 165 -25.78 -0.26 8.86
N SER A 166 -25.39 -0.50 7.64
CA SER A 166 -25.89 -1.63 6.84
C SER A 166 -24.76 -2.47 6.28
N LYS A 167 -25.10 -3.71 5.92
CA LYS A 167 -24.17 -4.67 5.30
C LYS A 167 -24.70 -5.14 3.97
N GLU A 168 -23.89 -5.02 2.93
CA GLU A 168 -24.23 -5.36 1.55
C GLU A 168 -24.79 -6.77 1.41
N TYR A 169 -24.22 -7.73 2.16
CA TYR A 169 -24.65 -9.12 2.10
C TYR A 169 -24.60 -9.80 3.48
N SER A 170 -25.73 -10.27 3.93
CA SER A 170 -25.90 -10.92 5.24
C SER A 170 -26.51 -12.32 5.11
N ILE A 171 -26.04 -13.25 5.93
CA ILE A 171 -26.57 -14.62 6.02
C ILE A 171 -26.86 -14.89 7.49
N ASP A 172 -28.06 -15.38 7.83
CA ASP A 172 -28.42 -15.79 9.18
C ASP A 172 -28.11 -17.27 9.47
N ASP A 173 -28.37 -17.67 10.70
CA ASP A 173 -28.17 -19.06 11.15
C ASP A 173 -29.05 -20.08 10.44
N HIS A 174 -30.08 -19.64 9.73
CA HIS A 174 -30.97 -20.47 8.91
C HIS A 174 -30.58 -20.47 7.43
N ASN A 175 -29.43 -19.89 7.05
CA ASN A 175 -28.96 -19.69 5.67
C ASN A 175 -29.89 -18.84 4.80
N ARG A 176 -30.71 -17.97 5.40
CA ARG A 176 -31.43 -16.93 4.68
C ARG A 176 -30.46 -15.84 4.29
N ARG A 177 -30.74 -15.16 3.18
CA ARG A 177 -29.86 -14.16 2.59
C ARG A 177 -30.61 -12.87 2.43
N LEU A 178 -30.01 -11.78 2.90
CA LEU A 178 -30.49 -10.44 2.68
C LEU A 178 -29.35 -9.54 2.21
N THR A 179 -29.66 -8.67 1.28
CA THR A 179 -28.77 -7.61 0.84
C THR A 179 -29.05 -6.33 1.61
N ASN A 180 -28.03 -5.50 1.83
CA ASN A 180 -28.15 -4.20 2.49
C ASN A 180 -28.97 -4.24 3.80
N LEU A 181 -28.74 -5.29 4.61
CA LEU A 181 -29.40 -5.45 5.89
C LEU A 181 -28.93 -4.35 6.86
N VAL A 182 -29.86 -3.64 7.47
CA VAL A 182 -29.60 -2.67 8.53
C VAL A 182 -29.32 -3.40 9.83
N TYR A 183 -28.18 -3.12 10.45
CA TYR A 183 -27.76 -3.65 11.73
C TYR A 183 -27.97 -2.68 12.88
N GLU A 184 -27.86 -1.38 12.63
CA GLU A 184 -28.01 -0.34 13.66
C GLU A 184 -28.61 0.91 13.04
N MET A 185 -29.47 1.59 13.76
CA MET A 185 -30.07 2.87 13.40
C MET A 185 -29.92 3.87 14.53
N LYS A 186 -29.42 5.03 14.22
CA LYS A 186 -29.30 6.12 15.17
C LYS A 186 -29.93 7.40 14.65
N PRO A 187 -31.03 7.89 15.29
CA PRO A 187 -31.56 9.23 15.03
C PRO A 187 -30.71 10.29 15.73
N GLU A 188 -30.39 11.38 15.05
CA GLU A 188 -29.61 12.50 15.57
C GLU A 188 -30.36 13.83 15.36
N PHE A 189 -30.39 14.64 16.42
CA PHE A 189 -31.17 15.89 16.49
C PHE A 189 -30.31 17.12 16.82
N GLY A 190 -29.09 16.96 17.23
CA GLY A 190 -28.27 17.99 17.86
C GLY A 190 -27.60 18.98 16.91
N PHE A 191 -28.25 19.37 15.81
CA PHE A 191 -27.70 20.30 14.82
C PHE A 191 -28.54 21.56 14.67
N SER A 192 -27.97 22.64 14.10
CA SER A 192 -28.68 23.87 13.82
C SER A 192 -29.66 23.70 12.67
N ASN A 193 -30.89 24.27 12.84
CA ASN A 193 -31.88 24.32 11.77
C ASN A 193 -31.83 25.63 10.95
N GLN A 194 -30.94 26.56 11.33
CA GLN A 194 -30.86 27.87 10.65
C GLN A 194 -29.83 27.83 9.47
N ALA A 195 -30.23 28.40 8.38
CA ALA A 195 -29.40 28.50 7.19
C ALA A 195 -28.02 29.12 7.49
N ASN A 196 -26.96 28.54 6.96
CA ASN A 196 -25.55 28.97 7.11
C ASN A 196 -25.04 28.96 8.56
N ASN A 197 -25.67 28.26 9.46
CA ASN A 197 -25.21 28.08 10.84
C ASN A 197 -24.65 26.67 11.02
N SER A 198 -23.34 26.51 10.90
CA SER A 198 -22.66 25.22 10.99
C SER A 198 -22.68 24.68 12.42
N THR A 199 -22.87 23.38 12.52
CA THR A 199 -22.73 22.59 13.74
C THR A 199 -21.58 21.63 13.59
N GLN A 200 -20.60 21.70 14.48
CA GLN A 200 -19.52 20.71 14.59
C GLN A 200 -19.82 19.80 15.76
N THR A 201 -19.89 18.52 15.51
CA THR A 201 -20.19 17.50 16.52
C THR A 201 -19.52 16.18 16.18
N THR A 202 -19.48 15.27 17.14
CA THR A 202 -19.09 13.89 16.89
C THR A 202 -20.27 12.98 17.21
N TRP A 203 -20.84 12.36 16.19
CA TRP A 203 -21.80 11.29 16.38
C TRP A 203 -21.05 9.98 16.58
N SER A 204 -21.60 9.08 17.37
CA SER A 204 -20.93 7.81 17.67
C SER A 204 -21.91 6.65 17.67
N LEU A 205 -21.53 5.54 17.07
CA LEU A 205 -22.11 4.23 17.31
C LEU A 205 -21.21 3.52 18.31
N SER A 206 -21.71 3.33 19.52
CA SER A 206 -20.91 2.81 20.63
C SER A 206 -20.63 1.31 20.47
N GLU A 207 -19.55 0.84 21.09
CA GLU A 207 -19.18 -0.58 21.14
C GLU A 207 -20.34 -1.46 21.66
N SER A 208 -21.04 -1.01 22.68
CA SER A 208 -22.18 -1.76 23.25
C SER A 208 -23.35 -1.91 22.28
N HIS A 209 -23.66 -0.88 21.49
CA HIS A 209 -24.71 -0.95 20.46
C HIS A 209 -24.29 -1.87 19.31
N LEU A 210 -23.09 -1.69 18.78
CA LEU A 210 -22.59 -2.52 17.68
C LEU A 210 -22.50 -4.00 18.08
N THR A 211 -22.03 -4.29 19.29
CA THR A 211 -21.97 -5.67 19.81
C THR A 211 -23.38 -6.26 20.01
N ALA A 212 -24.33 -5.48 20.53
CA ALA A 212 -25.72 -5.91 20.68
C ALA A 212 -26.39 -6.19 19.33
N ALA A 213 -26.06 -5.40 18.31
CA ALA A 213 -26.53 -5.60 16.93
C ALA A 213 -25.79 -6.75 16.20
N GLY A 214 -24.82 -7.42 16.83
CA GLY A 214 -24.06 -8.49 16.22
C GLY A 214 -23.03 -8.02 15.18
N VAL A 215 -22.58 -6.77 15.27
CA VAL A 215 -21.58 -6.21 14.37
C VAL A 215 -20.19 -6.60 14.84
N ASP A 216 -19.47 -7.39 14.03
CA ASP A 216 -18.07 -7.72 14.22
C ASP A 216 -17.29 -7.52 12.90
N PHE A 217 -16.51 -6.44 12.86
CA PHE A 217 -15.68 -6.14 11.69
C PHE A 217 -14.47 -7.08 11.55
N ALA A 218 -14.06 -7.76 12.63
CA ALA A 218 -12.98 -8.74 12.54
C ALA A 218 -13.43 -10.03 11.86
N ASP A 219 -14.61 -10.52 12.20
CA ASP A 219 -15.18 -11.74 11.57
C ASP A 219 -15.72 -11.47 10.17
N SER A 220 -16.22 -10.27 9.94
CA SER A 220 -16.84 -9.89 8.67
C SER A 220 -16.43 -8.49 8.22
N PRO A 221 -15.23 -8.37 7.63
CA PRO A 221 -14.61 -7.06 7.37
C PRO A 221 -15.07 -6.36 6.09
N TYR A 222 -15.98 -6.91 5.31
CA TYR A 222 -16.35 -6.34 4.01
C TYR A 222 -17.84 -6.05 3.87
N GLY A 223 -18.15 -5.10 2.99
CA GLY A 223 -19.50 -4.77 2.59
C GLY A 223 -20.29 -3.96 3.61
N TRP A 224 -19.63 -3.26 4.53
CA TRP A 224 -20.27 -2.35 5.46
C TRP A 224 -20.38 -0.95 4.88
N SER A 225 -21.51 -0.30 5.12
CA SER A 225 -21.75 1.09 4.75
C SER A 225 -22.52 1.84 5.82
N VAL A 226 -22.28 3.15 5.90
CA VAL A 226 -23.08 4.08 6.70
C VAL A 226 -23.87 4.96 5.75
N THR A 227 -25.19 4.97 5.94
CA THR A 227 -26.10 5.84 5.19
C THR A 227 -26.59 6.96 6.10
N PHE A 228 -26.44 8.19 5.63
CA PHE A 228 -26.98 9.40 6.23
C PHE A 228 -28.21 9.83 5.47
N ALA A 229 -29.39 9.86 6.13
CA ALA A 229 -30.63 10.29 5.54
C ALA A 229 -31.29 11.37 6.41
N LEU A 230 -31.44 12.56 5.88
CA LEU A 230 -32.09 13.67 6.57
C LEU A 230 -33.53 13.74 6.14
N PHE A 231 -34.44 13.53 7.10
CA PHE A 231 -35.88 13.68 6.89
C PHE A 231 -36.41 14.91 7.64
N GLY A 232 -37.30 15.60 7.01
CA GLY A 232 -37.91 16.77 7.62
C GLY A 232 -38.68 17.62 6.62
N SER A 233 -38.97 18.85 7.00
CA SER A 233 -39.60 19.83 6.14
C SER A 233 -38.78 21.12 6.12
N LEU A 234 -38.93 21.88 5.04
CA LEU A 234 -38.42 23.24 5.00
C LEU A 234 -39.33 24.15 5.84
N GLU A 235 -38.74 25.20 6.41
CA GLU A 235 -39.51 26.17 7.19
C GLU A 235 -40.71 26.71 6.40
N GLY A 236 -41.90 26.56 6.92
CA GLY A 236 -43.15 26.96 6.28
C GLY A 236 -43.78 25.94 5.31
N ASN A 237 -43.14 24.80 5.07
CA ASN A 237 -43.71 23.69 4.31
C ASN A 237 -43.86 22.48 5.25
N GLY A 238 -45.12 22.09 5.54
CA GLY A 238 -45.41 21.06 6.54
C GLY A 238 -45.28 19.61 6.08
N THR A 239 -44.82 19.36 4.88
CA THR A 239 -44.60 17.99 4.34
C THR A 239 -43.24 17.47 4.74
N ASN A 240 -43.23 16.32 5.39
CA ASN A 240 -42.00 15.59 5.68
C ASN A 240 -41.46 14.92 4.40
N GLN A 241 -40.19 15.10 4.09
CA GLN A 241 -39.58 14.57 2.88
C GLN A 241 -38.11 14.27 3.13
N LEU A 242 -37.48 13.48 2.25
CA LEU A 242 -36.05 13.27 2.24
C LEU A 242 -35.36 14.55 1.73
N LEU A 243 -34.47 15.11 2.56
CA LEU A 243 -33.79 16.39 2.32
C LEU A 243 -32.30 16.21 2.00
N TYR A 244 -31.74 15.06 2.34
CA TYR A 244 -30.35 14.71 2.08
C TYR A 244 -30.19 13.19 2.15
N LEU A 245 -29.37 12.64 1.27
CA LEU A 245 -29.00 11.23 1.25
C LEU A 245 -27.53 11.12 0.85
N ASN A 246 -26.78 10.35 1.62
CA ASN A 246 -25.41 10.00 1.32
C ASN A 246 -25.08 8.63 1.91
N GLN A 247 -24.46 7.78 1.12
CA GLN A 247 -23.96 6.47 1.56
C GLN A 247 -22.46 6.42 1.45
N VAL A 248 -21.79 6.00 2.51
CA VAL A 248 -20.34 5.92 2.61
C VAL A 248 -19.94 4.48 2.93
N GLU A 249 -19.15 3.86 2.08
CA GLU A 249 -18.56 2.56 2.38
C GLU A 249 -17.54 2.67 3.51
N LEU A 250 -17.61 1.74 4.46
CA LEU A 250 -16.64 1.64 5.53
C LEU A 250 -15.43 0.84 5.10
N ALA A 251 -14.26 1.45 5.20
CA ALA A 251 -13.00 0.76 5.15
C ALA A 251 -12.78 0.05 6.50
N THR A 252 -13.28 -1.15 6.66
CA THR A 252 -13.23 -1.90 7.94
C THR A 252 -11.91 -2.65 8.16
N GLN A 253 -11.03 -2.66 7.17
CA GLN A 253 -9.65 -3.11 7.35
C GLN A 253 -8.73 -1.91 7.27
N PRO A 254 -7.66 -1.87 8.10
CA PRO A 254 -6.63 -0.88 7.88
C PRO A 254 -6.24 -0.97 6.42
N GLU A 255 -6.28 0.17 5.73
CA GLU A 255 -5.62 0.23 4.42
C GLU A 255 -4.28 -0.45 4.63
N ASN A 256 -4.12 -1.63 4.07
CA ASN A 256 -2.82 -2.26 4.05
C ASN A 256 -1.95 -1.21 3.38
N VAL A 257 -1.28 -0.39 4.22
CA VAL A 257 -0.21 0.50 3.78
C VAL A 257 0.52 -0.37 2.81
N GLN A 258 0.38 -0.07 1.51
CA GLN A 258 0.78 -1.02 0.50
C GLN A 258 2.27 -1.20 0.74
N LEU A 259 2.63 -2.22 1.52
CA LEU A 259 4.02 -2.64 1.72
C LEU A 259 4.73 -2.69 0.37
N ASN A 260 3.97 -2.88 -0.71
CA ASN A 260 4.42 -2.76 -2.10
C ASN A 260 5.01 -1.37 -2.44
N GLU A 261 4.49 -0.27 -1.92
CA GLU A 261 5.05 1.05 -2.22
C GLU A 261 6.41 1.26 -1.54
N PHE A 262 6.60 0.71 -0.35
CA PHE A 262 7.88 0.78 0.36
C PHE A 262 8.82 -0.38 0.01
N MET A 263 8.29 -1.53 -0.41
CA MET A 263 9.11 -2.68 -0.78
C MET A 263 9.95 -2.42 -2.03
N MET A 264 9.41 -1.74 -3.05
CA MET A 264 10.15 -1.42 -4.27
C MET A 264 11.39 -0.54 -4.02
N PRO A 265 11.30 0.60 -3.33
CA PRO A 265 12.49 1.40 -3.01
C PRO A 265 13.48 0.66 -2.10
N ILE A 266 13.00 -0.15 -1.15
CA ILE A 266 13.88 -0.96 -0.29
C ILE A 266 14.66 -1.99 -1.12
N PHE A 267 13.98 -2.73 -2.01
CA PHE A 267 14.66 -3.66 -2.91
C PHE A 267 15.66 -2.95 -3.83
N ALA A 268 15.34 -1.78 -4.37
CA ALA A 268 16.25 -1.00 -5.19
C ALA A 268 17.50 -0.57 -4.42
N ILE A 269 17.35 -0.14 -3.17
CA ILE A 269 18.48 0.23 -2.29
C ILE A 269 19.35 -0.99 -1.99
N VAL A 270 18.76 -2.11 -1.59
CA VAL A 270 19.48 -3.35 -1.27
C VAL A 270 20.24 -3.86 -2.51
N PHE A 271 19.58 -3.88 -3.65
CA PHE A 271 20.20 -4.26 -4.91
C PHE A 271 21.36 -3.32 -5.29
N GLY A 272 21.17 -2.02 -5.13
CA GLY A 272 22.22 -1.01 -5.33
C GLY A 272 23.44 -1.26 -4.45
N ILE A 273 23.25 -1.55 -3.18
CA ILE A 273 24.34 -1.88 -2.24
C ILE A 273 25.09 -3.14 -2.67
N ILE A 274 24.38 -4.18 -3.11
CA ILE A 274 25.00 -5.41 -3.60
C ILE A 274 25.85 -5.14 -4.84
N VAL A 275 25.33 -4.39 -5.82
CA VAL A 275 26.05 -4.04 -7.05
C VAL A 275 27.30 -3.22 -6.72
N ILE A 276 27.16 -2.17 -5.90
CA ILE A 276 28.31 -1.34 -5.49
C ILE A 276 29.36 -2.18 -4.75
N SER A 277 28.94 -3.04 -3.84
CA SER A 277 29.84 -3.90 -3.07
C SER A 277 30.61 -4.89 -3.98
N THR A 278 29.94 -5.42 -5.00
CA THR A 278 30.61 -6.33 -5.97
C THR A 278 31.61 -5.58 -6.84
N ILE A 279 31.27 -4.39 -7.31
CA ILE A 279 32.20 -3.55 -8.11
C ILE A 279 33.42 -3.17 -7.29
N LEU A 280 33.21 -2.61 -6.08
CA LEU A 280 34.31 -2.22 -5.19
C LEU A 280 35.16 -3.43 -4.79
N GLY A 281 34.56 -4.57 -4.54
CA GLY A 281 35.27 -5.82 -4.23
C GLY A 281 36.13 -6.29 -5.39
N ASN A 282 35.68 -6.19 -6.61
CA ASN A 282 36.46 -6.54 -7.81
C ASN A 282 37.60 -5.56 -8.04
N MET A 283 37.35 -4.26 -7.97
CA MET A 283 38.39 -3.23 -8.08
C MET A 283 39.50 -3.44 -7.04
N TYR A 284 39.11 -3.68 -5.78
CA TYR A 284 40.08 -3.95 -4.71
C TYR A 284 40.90 -5.22 -4.97
N ARG A 285 40.28 -6.30 -5.52
CA ARG A 285 40.97 -7.53 -5.88
C ARG A 285 41.98 -7.31 -7.02
N GLU A 286 41.60 -6.54 -8.05
CA GLU A 286 42.51 -6.20 -9.16
C GLU A 286 43.68 -5.36 -8.68
N GLU A 287 43.45 -4.29 -7.94
CA GLU A 287 44.51 -3.41 -7.46
C GLU A 287 45.54 -4.13 -6.59
N HIS A 288 45.10 -5.03 -5.73
CA HIS A 288 45.98 -5.78 -4.81
C HIS A 288 46.50 -7.10 -5.39
N GLY A 289 45.91 -7.62 -6.43
CA GLY A 289 46.29 -8.88 -7.06
C GLY A 289 47.22 -8.74 -8.27
N MET A 290 47.09 -7.64 -9.01
CA MET A 290 47.88 -7.43 -10.23
C MET A 290 49.35 -7.17 -9.90
N PRO A 291 50.29 -7.83 -10.65
CA PRO A 291 51.72 -7.62 -10.47
C PRO A 291 52.16 -6.25 -10.93
N ILE A 292 53.28 -5.81 -10.40
CA ILE A 292 54.00 -4.62 -10.90
C ILE A 292 55.05 -5.12 -11.89
N ILE A 293 55.04 -4.54 -13.11
CA ILE A 293 55.98 -4.85 -14.15
C ILE A 293 56.82 -3.61 -14.45
N THR A 294 58.12 -3.78 -14.37
CA THR A 294 59.12 -2.76 -14.76
C THR A 294 60.12 -3.35 -15.72
N GLY A 295 60.76 -2.50 -16.52
CA GLY A 295 61.77 -2.94 -17.46
C GLY A 295 62.86 -1.91 -17.60
N TYR A 296 64.08 -2.41 -17.81
CA TYR A 296 65.23 -1.56 -18.08
C TYR A 296 66.29 -2.32 -18.92
N TRP A 297 67.03 -1.57 -19.72
CA TRP A 297 68.12 -2.16 -20.52
C TRP A 297 69.28 -2.57 -19.62
N HIS A 298 69.87 -3.74 -19.93
CA HIS A 298 71.04 -4.23 -19.19
C HIS A 298 72.28 -3.44 -19.59
N ARG A 299 72.98 -2.87 -18.58
CA ARG A 299 74.12 -1.98 -18.83
C ARG A 299 75.32 -2.68 -19.53
N ASP A 300 75.59 -3.93 -19.15
CA ASP A 300 76.76 -4.66 -19.58
C ASP A 300 76.53 -5.67 -20.75
N LYS A 301 75.27 -5.85 -21.14
CA LYS A 301 74.91 -6.78 -22.21
C LYS A 301 74.16 -6.04 -23.32
N ALA A 302 74.77 -5.95 -24.46
CA ALA A 302 74.17 -5.35 -25.66
C ALA A 302 72.86 -6.12 -26.01
N ASN A 303 71.82 -5.41 -26.41
CA ASN A 303 70.52 -5.95 -26.85
C ASN A 303 69.84 -6.86 -25.83
N CYS A 304 70.03 -6.59 -24.55
CA CYS A 304 69.43 -7.34 -23.47
C CYS A 304 68.55 -6.43 -22.62
N LEU A 305 67.25 -6.70 -22.60
CA LEU A 305 66.24 -6.03 -21.72
C LEU A 305 65.93 -6.91 -20.51
N VAL A 306 65.96 -6.31 -19.36
CA VAL A 306 65.53 -6.98 -18.11
C VAL A 306 64.15 -6.56 -17.80
N VAL A 307 63.19 -7.48 -17.77
CA VAL A 307 61.84 -7.28 -17.28
C VAL A 307 61.75 -7.83 -15.88
N GLU A 308 61.42 -6.97 -14.93
CA GLU A 308 61.23 -7.34 -13.52
C GLU A 308 59.76 -7.37 -13.22
N LEU A 309 59.27 -8.53 -12.78
CA LEU A 309 57.87 -8.74 -12.36
C LEU A 309 57.86 -8.99 -10.87
N THR A 310 57.11 -8.15 -10.18
CA THR A 310 56.92 -8.29 -8.72
C THR A 310 55.46 -8.65 -8.45
N THR A 311 55.26 -9.85 -7.92
CA THR A 311 53.94 -10.32 -7.49
C THR A 311 53.56 -9.65 -6.17
N LYS A 312 52.29 -9.32 -6.03
CA LYS A 312 51.72 -8.93 -4.76
C LYS A 312 51.26 -10.18 -3.98
N ASN A 313 50.11 -10.16 -3.40
CA ASN A 313 49.56 -11.21 -2.54
C ASN A 313 49.10 -12.49 -3.28
N ARG A 314 49.25 -12.56 -4.61
CA ARG A 314 48.82 -13.72 -5.41
C ARG A 314 49.97 -14.28 -6.23
N ARG A 315 49.98 -15.61 -6.42
CA ARG A 315 50.88 -16.27 -7.34
C ARG A 315 50.40 -16.03 -8.78
N MET A 316 51.32 -16.10 -9.71
CA MET A 316 51.01 -15.96 -11.13
C MET A 316 51.85 -16.84 -12.01
N GLU A 317 51.37 -17.13 -13.21
CA GLU A 317 52.10 -17.77 -14.27
C GLU A 317 52.22 -16.82 -15.47
N ILE A 318 53.43 -16.64 -15.99
CA ILE A 318 53.65 -15.94 -17.24
C ILE A 318 53.47 -16.95 -18.37
N LYS A 319 52.37 -16.82 -19.13
CA LYS A 319 52.00 -17.75 -20.22
C LYS A 319 52.76 -17.46 -21.50
N SER A 320 52.82 -16.22 -21.92
CA SER A 320 53.57 -15.81 -23.11
C SER A 320 54.11 -14.40 -22.94
N LEU A 321 55.14 -14.13 -23.73
CA LEU A 321 55.75 -12.84 -23.88
C LEU A 321 55.96 -12.59 -25.38
N GLU A 322 55.35 -11.57 -25.90
CA GLU A 322 55.39 -11.18 -27.30
C GLU A 322 55.91 -9.76 -27.39
N VAL A 323 56.64 -9.47 -28.46
CA VAL A 323 57.23 -8.15 -28.69
C VAL A 323 56.73 -7.62 -30.02
N ASP A 324 56.26 -6.38 -29.97
CA ASP A 324 55.72 -5.69 -31.14
C ASP A 324 56.81 -4.94 -31.92
N GLY A 325 56.50 -4.73 -33.21
CA GLY A 325 57.32 -3.90 -34.11
C GLY A 325 58.56 -4.60 -34.63
N PRO A 326 59.68 -3.87 -34.86
CA PRO A 326 60.84 -4.39 -35.47
C PRO A 326 61.66 -5.31 -34.54
N TRP A 327 61.42 -5.24 -33.24
CA TRP A 327 62.15 -6.01 -32.26
C TRP A 327 61.86 -7.52 -32.36
N LYS A 328 62.92 -8.37 -32.44
CA LYS A 328 62.75 -9.82 -32.50
C LYS A 328 63.57 -10.51 -31.43
N LEU A 329 62.86 -11.32 -30.61
CA LEU A 329 63.49 -12.12 -29.56
C LEU A 329 64.48 -13.17 -30.21
N SER A 330 65.59 -13.38 -29.55
CA SER A 330 66.55 -14.39 -29.93
C SER A 330 66.12 -15.82 -29.60
N SER A 331 65.30 -15.98 -28.60
CA SER A 331 64.73 -17.26 -28.17
C SER A 331 63.27 -17.13 -27.76
N ARG A 332 62.54 -18.22 -27.86
CA ARG A 332 61.14 -18.26 -27.39
C ARG A 332 61.13 -18.21 -25.85
N PHE A 333 60.18 -17.43 -25.29
CA PHE A 333 59.93 -17.43 -23.87
C PHE A 333 59.31 -18.77 -23.44
N LYS A 334 59.72 -19.31 -22.29
CA LYS A 334 59.09 -20.47 -21.66
C LYS A 334 58.24 -19.98 -20.49
N SER A 335 57.04 -20.56 -20.34
CA SER A 335 56.17 -20.19 -19.21
C SER A 335 56.92 -20.33 -17.88
N ARG A 336 56.59 -19.46 -16.93
CA ARG A 336 57.25 -19.42 -15.62
C ARG A 336 56.25 -19.07 -14.52
N PHE A 337 56.29 -19.85 -13.45
CA PHE A 337 55.54 -19.58 -12.24
C PHE A 337 56.31 -18.64 -11.31
N ILE A 338 55.58 -17.71 -10.68
CA ILE A 338 56.13 -16.81 -9.68
C ILE A 338 55.18 -16.89 -8.45
N GLU A 339 55.75 -17.19 -7.31
CA GLU A 339 55.02 -17.27 -6.04
C GLU A 339 54.60 -15.87 -5.58
N ALA A 340 53.61 -15.82 -4.69
CA ALA A 340 53.13 -14.57 -4.09
C ALA A 340 54.24 -13.83 -3.33
N ASN A 341 54.22 -12.50 -3.39
CA ASN A 341 55.20 -11.61 -2.75
C ASN A 341 56.65 -11.87 -3.15
N LYS A 342 56.88 -12.28 -4.40
CA LYS A 342 58.23 -12.48 -4.95
C LYS A 342 58.46 -11.63 -6.20
N SER A 343 59.71 -11.24 -6.39
CA SER A 343 60.18 -10.58 -7.62
C SER A 343 60.98 -11.55 -8.46
N THR A 344 60.82 -11.48 -9.78
CA THR A 344 61.57 -12.31 -10.74
C THR A 344 62.03 -11.43 -11.89
N LYS A 345 63.29 -11.60 -12.25
CA LYS A 345 63.91 -10.91 -13.38
C LYS A 345 63.97 -11.86 -14.57
N ILE A 346 63.59 -11.37 -15.73
CA ILE A 346 63.61 -12.08 -17.00
C ILE A 346 64.48 -11.31 -17.97
N GLU A 347 65.53 -11.92 -18.43
CA GLU A 347 66.43 -11.36 -19.46
C GLU A 347 65.89 -11.71 -20.86
N LEU A 348 65.48 -10.68 -21.59
CA LEU A 348 65.02 -10.80 -22.96
C LEU A 348 66.18 -10.38 -23.90
N LYS A 349 66.70 -11.32 -24.72
CA LYS A 349 67.73 -11.03 -25.70
C LYS A 349 67.11 -10.83 -27.07
N PHE A 350 67.47 -9.75 -27.72
CA PHE A 350 67.07 -9.42 -29.08
C PHE A 350 68.13 -9.77 -30.10
N LYS A 351 67.66 -10.08 -31.32
CA LYS A 351 68.58 -10.44 -32.43
C LYS A 351 69.40 -9.27 -32.91
N GLN A 352 68.79 -8.10 -32.97
CA GLN A 352 69.38 -6.84 -33.45
C GLN A 352 68.94 -5.68 -32.61
N PRO A 353 69.71 -4.63 -32.44
CA PRO A 353 69.27 -3.39 -31.84
C PRO A 353 68.39 -2.63 -32.81
N GLU A 354 67.35 -2.00 -32.29
CA GLU A 354 66.40 -1.18 -33.04
C GLU A 354 66.25 0.19 -32.40
N THR A 355 66.01 1.21 -33.20
CA THR A 355 65.84 2.60 -32.72
C THR A 355 64.39 2.90 -32.23
N ALA A 356 63.46 2.02 -32.58
CA ALA A 356 62.07 2.15 -32.17
C ALA A 356 61.84 1.78 -30.69
N GLU A 357 60.85 2.32 -30.08
CA GLU A 357 60.37 1.93 -28.73
C GLU A 357 60.10 0.41 -28.70
N CYS A 358 60.63 -0.25 -27.66
CA CYS A 358 60.36 -1.68 -27.43
C CYS A 358 59.05 -1.86 -26.68
N ARG A 359 58.04 -2.42 -27.35
CA ARG A 359 56.74 -2.73 -26.77
C ARG A 359 56.59 -4.23 -26.55
N ILE A 360 56.25 -4.59 -25.31
CA ILE A 360 56.17 -5.98 -24.89
C ILE A 360 54.79 -6.25 -24.36
N HIS A 361 54.17 -7.30 -24.87
CA HIS A 361 52.88 -7.84 -24.40
C HIS A 361 53.19 -9.05 -23.53
N ILE A 362 52.77 -8.98 -22.27
CA ILE A 362 53.04 -10.04 -21.30
C ILE A 362 51.69 -10.63 -20.91
N ARG A 363 51.44 -11.86 -21.32
CA ARG A 363 50.22 -12.58 -20.96
C ARG A 363 50.44 -13.32 -19.68
N LEU A 364 49.67 -12.98 -18.67
CA LEU A 364 49.77 -13.48 -17.31
C LEU A 364 48.48 -14.22 -16.95
N GLU A 365 48.58 -15.30 -16.20
CA GLU A 365 47.49 -15.91 -15.49
C GLU A 365 47.74 -15.68 -14.00
N VAL A 366 46.86 -14.85 -13.37
CA VAL A 366 46.97 -14.52 -11.96
C VAL A 366 45.93 -15.34 -11.20
N ASP A 367 46.32 -16.00 -10.14
CA ASP A 367 45.44 -16.86 -9.32
C ASP A 367 44.22 -16.08 -8.83
N GLU A 368 43.02 -16.65 -9.05
CA GLU A 368 41.68 -16.05 -8.78
C GLU A 368 41.32 -14.77 -9.60
N LEU A 369 42.21 -14.22 -10.41
CA LEU A 369 41.91 -13.08 -11.28
C LEU A 369 41.83 -13.47 -12.75
N GLY A 370 42.32 -14.69 -13.13
CA GLY A 370 42.28 -15.19 -14.49
C GLY A 370 43.40 -14.67 -15.35
N VAL A 371 43.17 -14.67 -16.67
CA VAL A 371 44.19 -14.34 -17.68
C VAL A 371 44.14 -12.86 -18.04
N TRP A 372 45.30 -12.20 -17.96
CA TRP A 372 45.45 -10.78 -18.24
C TRP A 372 46.62 -10.54 -19.22
N THR A 373 46.55 -9.49 -20.03
CA THR A 373 47.64 -9.03 -20.85
C THR A 373 48.05 -7.64 -20.37
N GLN A 374 49.31 -7.51 -19.96
CA GLN A 374 49.90 -6.22 -19.58
C GLN A 374 50.90 -5.76 -20.64
N PHE A 375 51.01 -4.45 -20.78
CA PHE A 375 51.85 -3.81 -21.76
C PHE A 375 53.01 -3.10 -21.08
N LEU A 376 54.20 -3.28 -21.60
CA LEU A 376 55.39 -2.59 -21.16
C LEU A 376 56.03 -1.92 -22.36
N ALA A 377 56.20 -0.61 -22.31
CA ALA A 377 56.86 0.17 -23.35
C ALA A 377 58.15 0.77 -22.80
N ILE A 378 59.25 0.57 -23.49
CA ILE A 378 60.57 1.02 -23.05
C ILE A 378 61.28 1.69 -24.21
N ALA A 379 61.83 2.90 -23.97
CA ALA A 379 62.60 3.62 -24.97
C ALA A 379 63.78 2.82 -25.43
N SER A 380 64.17 2.96 -26.70
CA SER A 380 65.36 2.33 -27.23
C SER A 380 66.66 2.83 -26.56
N ASN A 381 67.60 1.95 -26.36
CA ASN A 381 68.92 2.29 -25.82
C ASN A 381 69.97 2.63 -26.88
N VAL A 382 69.57 2.74 -28.16
CA VAL A 382 70.54 2.94 -29.30
C VAL A 382 70.99 4.40 -29.39
N ASN A 383 70.40 5.30 -28.66
CA ASN A 383 70.69 6.76 -28.66
C ASN A 383 71.51 7.25 -27.45
N GLU A 384 72.03 6.35 -26.62
CA GLU A 384 72.99 6.62 -25.56
C GLU A 384 74.34 5.89 -25.94
#